data_1a684a3fe06ffe05faf79f449bf328bc
#
_entry.id   1a684a3fe06ffe05faf79f449bf328bc
#
_cell.length_a   1.000
_cell.length_b   1.000
_cell.length_c   1.000
_cell.angle_alpha   90.00
_cell.angle_beta   90.00
_cell.angle_gamma   90.00
#
_symmetry.space_group_name_H-M   'P 1'
#
loop_
_entity.id
_entity.type
_entity.pdbx_description
1 polymer ?
#
loop_
_entity_poly.entity_id
_entity_poly.type
_entity_poly.pdbx_seq_one_letter_code
_entity_poly.pdbx_strand_id
1 'polypeptide(L)'
;SLWRRIGDWPEYKMAMRKYFTMTDDEIPQNYYYDHLFCTRMMLDTLKVVWDGQEQYPELIDYLKIACPDAYFKTYLDVDETPIAHKYGSYEGAENDVGIIWAERPFLLAVYTSGLSYGPGGNVDAAYADGQSAGSVICGQLAVLLKTYLDEQVRLEREQAEKEAEEARLAEEQAKAEQAEKERLAAEAKAAEEKKAEEERQAKLQRQAEEQAAQEAAQKAAEEAAREAARQAAHRRLVIRLTCVGAFSALVIALAVVLIRKLHKAGRC
;
A
#
# COMPACT_ATOMS: atom_id res chain seq x y z
N SER A 1 6.67 35.10 -7.75
CA SER A 1 6.22 33.73 -7.59
C SER A 1 6.55 32.90 -8.84
N LEU A 2 6.72 31.59 -8.70
CA LEU A 2 7.10 30.69 -9.80
C LEU A 2 6.08 30.67 -10.95
N TRP A 3 4.79 30.73 -10.63
CA TRP A 3 3.73 30.72 -11.65
C TRP A 3 3.82 31.91 -12.64
N ARG A 4 4.28 33.04 -12.19
CA ARG A 4 4.50 34.20 -13.08
C ARG A 4 5.58 33.98 -14.14
N ARG A 5 6.45 32.98 -13.98
CA ARG A 5 7.46 32.61 -14.98
C ARG A 5 6.90 31.75 -16.09
N ILE A 6 5.76 31.11 -15.85
CA ILE A 6 5.07 30.28 -16.85
C ILE A 6 4.14 31.14 -17.71
N GLY A 7 3.59 32.21 -17.12
CA GLY A 7 2.65 33.11 -17.76
C GLY A 7 1.68 33.70 -16.75
N ASP A 8 0.40 33.73 -17.08
CA ASP A 8 -0.67 34.06 -16.15
C ASP A 8 -1.18 32.83 -15.38
N TRP A 9 -2.21 33.00 -14.61
CA TRP A 9 -2.78 31.95 -13.78
C TRP A 9 -3.40 30.79 -14.59
N PRO A 10 -4.22 31.04 -15.63
CA PRO A 10 -4.71 29.98 -16.51
C PRO A 10 -3.59 29.20 -17.21
N GLU A 11 -2.55 29.87 -17.70
CA GLU A 11 -1.40 29.22 -18.36
C GLU A 11 -0.66 28.30 -17.39
N TYR A 12 -0.45 28.74 -16.13
CA TYR A 12 0.10 27.90 -15.08
C TYR A 12 -0.77 26.65 -14.84
N LYS A 13 -2.09 26.83 -14.75
CA LYS A 13 -3.03 25.72 -14.55
C LYS A 13 -3.05 24.74 -15.72
N MET A 14 -2.98 25.24 -16.95
CA MET A 14 -2.83 24.41 -18.15
C MET A 14 -1.51 23.62 -18.12
N ALA A 15 -0.41 24.24 -17.70
CA ALA A 15 0.87 23.56 -17.58
C ALA A 15 0.85 22.43 -16.53
N MET A 16 0.08 22.61 -15.46
CA MET A 16 -0.11 21.57 -14.43
C MET A 16 -1.00 20.41 -14.89
N ARG A 17 -1.90 20.64 -15.85
CA ARG A 17 -2.87 19.65 -16.34
C ARG A 17 -2.25 18.32 -16.76
N LYS A 18 -1.07 18.36 -17.36
CA LYS A 18 -0.34 17.18 -17.86
C LYS A 18 0.06 16.19 -16.77
N TYR A 19 0.06 16.59 -15.52
CA TYR A 19 0.41 15.74 -14.38
C TYR A 19 -0.79 14.99 -13.80
N PHE A 20 -2.01 15.30 -14.24
CA PHE A 20 -3.22 14.68 -13.72
C PHE A 20 -3.70 13.55 -14.62
N THR A 21 -4.05 12.43 -14.03
CA THR A 21 -4.62 11.27 -14.71
C THR A 21 -6.12 11.43 -15.00
N MET A 22 -6.76 12.45 -14.42
CA MET A 22 -8.18 12.78 -14.60
C MET A 22 -8.48 13.13 -16.05
N THR A 23 -9.65 12.75 -16.55
CA THR A 23 -10.15 13.17 -17.86
C THR A 23 -10.62 14.64 -17.82
N ASP A 24 -10.85 15.28 -18.98
CA ASP A 24 -11.21 16.69 -19.02
C ASP A 24 -12.60 16.97 -18.41
N ASP A 25 -13.50 16.03 -18.46
CA ASP A 25 -14.82 16.08 -17.84
C ASP A 25 -14.79 15.87 -16.31
N GLU A 26 -13.74 15.23 -15.77
CA GLU A 26 -13.50 15.09 -14.34
C GLU A 26 -12.87 16.37 -13.72
N ILE A 27 -12.27 17.23 -14.54
CA ILE A 27 -11.65 18.47 -14.07
C ILE A 27 -12.75 19.50 -13.73
N PRO A 28 -12.76 20.07 -12.52
CA PRO A 28 -13.71 21.11 -12.17
C PRO A 28 -13.66 22.31 -13.15
N GLN A 29 -14.82 22.79 -13.58
CA GLN A 29 -14.90 23.88 -14.57
C GLN A 29 -14.14 25.16 -14.15
N ASN A 30 -14.09 25.43 -12.85
CA ASN A 30 -13.38 26.57 -12.28
C ASN A 30 -11.89 26.30 -11.98
N TYR A 31 -11.38 25.11 -12.27
CA TYR A 31 -9.98 24.76 -12.04
C TYR A 31 -9.01 25.78 -12.62
N TYR A 32 -9.27 26.29 -13.81
CA TYR A 32 -8.36 27.20 -14.51
C TYR A 32 -8.37 28.63 -13.97
N TYR A 33 -9.37 29.00 -13.19
CA TYR A 33 -9.59 30.37 -12.71
C TYR A 33 -9.42 30.52 -11.21
N ASP A 34 -9.60 29.43 -10.46
CA ASP A 34 -9.57 29.42 -8.99
C ASP A 34 -8.41 28.60 -8.44
N HIS A 35 -8.10 28.85 -7.15
CA HIS A 35 -7.11 28.09 -6.38
C HIS A 35 -7.64 26.73 -5.93
N LEU A 36 -8.39 26.05 -6.78
CA LEU A 36 -9.00 24.78 -6.46
C LEU A 36 -8.15 23.62 -6.97
N PHE A 37 -7.80 22.74 -6.06
CA PHE A 37 -7.21 21.43 -6.31
C PHE A 37 -8.01 20.40 -5.53
N CYS A 38 -8.25 19.25 -6.11
CA CYS A 38 -8.78 18.11 -5.37
C CYS A 38 -7.64 17.19 -4.92
N THR A 39 -7.93 16.30 -3.99
CA THR A 39 -6.95 15.35 -3.45
C THR A 39 -6.34 14.47 -4.54
N ARG A 40 -7.12 14.04 -5.55
CA ARG A 40 -6.62 13.24 -6.68
C ARG A 40 -5.55 13.97 -7.49
N MET A 41 -5.77 15.25 -7.82
CA MET A 41 -4.75 16.06 -8.52
C MET A 41 -3.43 16.12 -7.75
N MET A 42 -3.52 16.22 -6.44
CA MET A 42 -2.32 16.27 -5.60
C MET A 42 -1.66 14.91 -5.46
N LEU A 43 -2.42 13.83 -5.37
CA LEU A 43 -1.85 12.47 -5.40
C LEU A 43 -1.16 12.18 -6.73
N ASP A 44 -1.74 12.58 -7.85
CA ASP A 44 -1.11 12.47 -9.17
C ASP A 44 0.22 13.25 -9.22
N THR A 45 0.22 14.48 -8.68
CA THR A 45 1.44 15.31 -8.59
C THR A 45 2.50 14.68 -7.68
N LEU A 46 2.10 14.18 -6.51
CA LEU A 46 3.00 13.46 -5.60
C LEU A 46 3.58 12.22 -6.24
N LYS A 47 2.77 11.52 -7.06
CA LYS A 47 3.25 10.35 -7.80
C LYS A 47 4.36 10.69 -8.78
N VAL A 48 4.30 11.83 -9.46
CA VAL A 48 5.40 12.31 -10.32
C VAL A 48 6.68 12.53 -9.51
N VAL A 49 6.56 13.11 -8.32
CA VAL A 49 7.71 13.30 -7.40
C VAL A 49 8.23 11.95 -6.90
N TRP A 50 7.32 11.04 -6.55
CA TRP A 50 7.65 9.69 -6.10
C TRP A 50 8.38 8.88 -7.17
N ASP A 51 7.87 8.86 -8.40
CA ASP A 51 8.47 8.11 -9.52
C ASP A 51 9.81 8.73 -9.96
N GLY A 52 9.96 10.06 -9.77
CA GLY A 52 11.14 10.82 -10.16
C GLY A 52 12.05 11.23 -8.98
N GLN A 53 12.10 10.47 -7.89
CA GLN A 53 12.88 10.83 -6.69
C GLN A 53 14.34 11.19 -6.99
N GLU A 54 14.97 10.47 -7.91
CA GLU A 54 16.36 10.73 -8.33
C GLU A 54 16.50 12.05 -9.11
N GLN A 55 15.41 12.53 -9.73
CA GLN A 55 15.40 13.78 -10.50
C GLN A 55 15.12 15.01 -9.60
N TYR A 56 14.50 14.78 -8.43
CA TYR A 56 14.05 15.84 -7.52
C TYR A 56 14.58 15.70 -6.09
N PRO A 57 15.85 15.32 -5.86
CA PRO A 57 16.36 15.07 -4.51
C PRO A 57 16.26 16.30 -3.61
N GLU A 58 16.65 17.48 -4.12
CA GLU A 58 16.59 18.74 -3.37
C GLU A 58 15.15 19.12 -3.00
N LEU A 59 14.18 18.88 -3.89
CA LEU A 59 12.76 19.12 -3.59
C LEU A 59 12.29 18.25 -2.43
N ILE A 60 12.63 16.96 -2.46
CA ILE A 60 12.27 16.01 -1.40
C ILE A 60 12.92 16.44 -0.08
N ASP A 61 14.18 16.83 -0.09
CA ASP A 61 14.86 17.31 1.12
C ASP A 61 14.21 18.57 1.69
N TYR A 62 13.83 19.54 0.85
CA TYR A 62 13.07 20.71 1.30
C TYR A 62 11.70 20.33 1.88
N LEU A 63 11.01 19.37 1.29
CA LEU A 63 9.73 18.89 1.80
C LEU A 63 9.89 18.13 3.12
N LYS A 64 11.02 17.43 3.32
CA LYS A 64 11.33 16.74 4.59
C LYS A 64 11.58 17.71 5.74
N ILE A 65 12.19 18.84 5.51
CA ILE A 65 12.44 19.85 6.57
C ILE A 65 11.29 20.83 6.77
N ALA A 66 10.27 20.80 5.89
CA ALA A 66 9.12 21.67 6.02
C ALA A 66 8.32 21.32 7.27
N CYS A 67 7.90 22.34 8.02
CA CYS A 67 6.98 22.27 9.15
C CYS A 67 7.22 21.06 10.08
N PRO A 68 8.31 21.02 10.86
CA PRO A 68 8.84 19.81 11.47
C PRO A 68 7.91 19.16 12.49
N ASP A 69 7.06 19.94 13.18
CA ASP A 69 6.29 19.47 14.34
C ASP A 69 4.77 19.58 14.16
N ALA A 70 4.28 19.67 12.90
CA ALA A 70 2.87 19.88 12.63
C ALA A 70 2.37 19.05 11.44
N TYR A 71 1.06 19.03 11.24
CA TYR A 71 0.37 18.32 10.17
C TYR A 71 0.69 16.82 10.17
N PHE A 72 1.17 16.22 9.09
CA PHE A 72 1.51 14.80 9.08
C PHE A 72 2.58 14.40 10.09
N LYS A 73 3.40 15.36 10.54
CA LYS A 73 4.46 15.12 11.51
C LYS A 73 4.03 15.32 12.97
N THR A 74 2.80 15.75 13.22
CA THR A 74 2.32 16.05 14.59
C THR A 74 2.49 14.86 15.55
N TYR A 75 2.26 13.65 15.09
CA TYR A 75 2.23 12.44 15.92
C TYR A 75 3.10 11.31 15.40
N LEU A 76 3.91 11.54 14.37
CA LEU A 76 4.85 10.57 13.83
C LEU A 76 6.28 11.01 14.11
N ASP A 77 7.09 10.08 14.59
CA ASP A 77 8.53 10.27 14.70
C ASP A 77 9.15 10.31 13.29
N VAL A 78 9.66 11.46 12.90
CA VAL A 78 10.25 11.68 11.57
C VAL A 78 11.61 11.02 11.38
N ASP A 79 12.31 10.66 12.45
CA ASP A 79 13.56 9.90 12.40
C ASP A 79 13.28 8.43 12.07
N GLU A 80 12.18 7.88 12.59
CA GLU A 80 11.73 6.52 12.28
C GLU A 80 10.91 6.45 10.98
N THR A 81 10.11 7.49 10.72
CA THR A 81 9.20 7.57 9.57
C THR A 81 9.43 8.87 8.83
N PRO A 82 10.38 8.94 7.90
CA PRO A 82 10.61 10.15 7.12
C PRO A 82 9.37 10.61 6.38
N ILE A 83 9.10 11.93 6.42
CA ILE A 83 7.92 12.53 5.81
C ILE A 83 8.34 13.75 4.99
N ALA A 84 8.09 13.71 3.69
CA ALA A 84 8.20 14.86 2.82
C ALA A 84 6.80 15.39 2.53
N HIS A 85 6.47 16.61 2.98
CA HIS A 85 5.13 17.15 2.87
C HIS A 85 5.08 18.63 2.53
N LYS A 86 3.92 19.06 2.03
CA LYS A 86 3.58 20.48 1.82
C LYS A 86 2.22 20.77 2.39
N TYR A 87 2.21 21.55 3.44
CA TYR A 87 0.99 22.04 4.07
C TYR A 87 0.52 23.36 3.47
N GLY A 88 -0.71 23.71 3.75
CA GLY A 88 -1.31 25.00 3.46
C GLY A 88 -2.44 25.32 4.42
N SER A 89 -2.54 26.57 4.86
CA SER A 89 -3.58 27.06 5.74
C SER A 89 -4.13 28.39 5.17
N TYR A 90 -5.44 28.49 5.02
CA TYR A 90 -6.13 29.67 4.55
C TYR A 90 -7.62 29.62 4.88
N GLU A 91 -8.16 30.67 5.48
CA GLU A 91 -9.61 30.90 5.74
C GLU A 91 -10.36 29.69 6.32
N GLY A 92 -9.81 29.02 7.33
CA GLY A 92 -10.41 27.85 7.96
C GLY A 92 -10.25 26.56 7.17
N ALA A 93 -9.39 26.53 6.18
CA ALA A 93 -8.91 25.34 5.53
C ALA A 93 -7.45 25.10 5.93
N GLU A 94 -7.15 23.90 6.35
CA GLU A 94 -5.80 23.41 6.61
C GLU A 94 -5.61 22.10 5.90
N ASN A 95 -4.63 22.07 5.03
CA ASN A 95 -4.43 20.97 4.10
C ASN A 95 -2.98 20.48 4.20
N ASP A 96 -2.78 19.19 3.99
CA ASP A 96 -1.46 18.63 3.87
C ASP A 96 -1.41 17.55 2.80
N VAL A 97 -0.32 17.52 2.05
CA VAL A 97 -0.07 16.53 1.02
C VAL A 97 1.38 16.07 1.11
N GLY A 98 1.64 14.77 1.02
CA GLY A 98 3.00 14.31 1.23
C GLY A 98 3.24 12.84 0.90
N ILE A 99 4.51 12.50 1.01
CA ILE A 99 5.07 11.17 0.90
C ILE A 99 5.50 10.74 2.29
N ILE A 100 5.05 9.58 2.74
CA ILE A 100 5.36 9.02 4.06
C ILE A 100 6.10 7.70 3.82
N TRP A 101 7.36 7.63 4.28
CA TRP A 101 8.20 6.44 4.18
C TRP A 101 8.03 5.53 5.39
N ALA A 102 6.82 4.97 5.54
CA ALA A 102 6.54 3.87 6.46
C ALA A 102 7.13 2.57 5.92
N GLU A 103 6.92 1.46 6.59
CA GLU A 103 7.33 0.14 6.13
C GLU A 103 6.80 -0.17 4.72
N ARG A 104 5.55 0.20 4.46
CA ARG A 104 4.99 0.35 3.10
C ARG A 104 4.80 1.84 2.83
N PRO A 105 5.67 2.47 2.02
CA PRO A 105 5.54 3.88 1.72
C PRO A 105 4.21 4.21 1.05
N PHE A 106 3.66 5.37 1.34
CA PHE A 106 2.41 5.82 0.75
C PHE A 106 2.35 7.32 0.50
N LEU A 107 1.47 7.71 -0.39
CA LEU A 107 1.14 9.10 -0.69
C LEU A 107 -0.16 9.45 0.03
N LEU A 108 -0.19 10.60 0.69
CA LEU A 108 -1.34 11.09 1.41
C LEU A 108 -1.69 12.52 1.00
N ALA A 109 -2.96 12.78 0.79
CA ALA A 109 -3.49 14.12 0.55
C ALA A 109 -4.73 14.33 1.42
N VAL A 110 -4.65 15.29 2.34
CA VAL A 110 -5.73 15.65 3.26
C VAL A 110 -6.12 17.09 3.02
N TYR A 111 -7.39 17.33 2.75
CA TYR A 111 -7.97 18.65 2.59
C TYR A 111 -9.09 18.82 3.59
N THR A 112 -9.00 19.90 4.35
CA THR A 112 -10.01 20.28 5.35
C THR A 112 -10.63 21.61 5.01
N SER A 113 -11.79 21.92 5.61
CA SER A 113 -12.38 23.26 5.56
C SER A 113 -13.43 23.46 6.66
N GLY A 114 -13.81 24.72 6.84
CA GLY A 114 -14.79 25.09 7.87
C GLY A 114 -14.26 24.84 9.28
N LEU A 115 -12.94 24.81 9.44
CA LEU A 115 -12.31 24.71 10.73
C LEU A 115 -12.58 26.00 11.50
N SER A 116 -12.94 25.86 12.77
CA SER A 116 -13.23 27.00 13.64
C SER A 116 -11.92 27.75 13.94
N TYR A 117 -11.94 29.05 13.73
CA TYR A 117 -10.89 29.92 14.24
C TYR A 117 -11.05 30.12 15.74
N GLY A 118 -9.97 29.97 16.49
CA GLY A 118 -9.94 30.35 17.90
C GLY A 118 -10.16 31.85 18.12
N PRO A 119 -10.29 32.31 19.37
CA PRO A 119 -10.42 33.73 19.69
C PRO A 119 -9.23 34.52 19.13
N GLY A 120 -9.49 35.48 18.24
CA GLY A 120 -8.48 36.29 17.58
C GLY A 120 -8.22 35.96 16.11
N GLY A 121 -8.99 35.05 15.49
CA GLY A 121 -8.90 34.73 14.07
C GLY A 121 -7.71 33.82 13.71
N ASN A 122 -7.04 33.27 14.70
CA ASN A 122 -5.96 32.29 14.51
C ASN A 122 -6.51 30.88 14.56
N VAL A 123 -6.20 30.08 13.56
CA VAL A 123 -6.52 28.64 13.51
C VAL A 123 -5.72 27.87 14.58
N ASP A 124 -4.76 28.53 15.20
CA ASP A 124 -3.64 27.93 15.91
C ASP A 124 -3.94 27.49 17.36
N ALA A 125 -5.14 27.60 17.87
CA ALA A 125 -5.36 27.39 19.30
C ALA A 125 -6.50 26.42 19.65
N ALA A 126 -6.70 25.38 18.88
CA ALA A 126 -7.81 24.46 19.13
C ALA A 126 -7.49 23.37 20.18
N TYR A 127 -6.22 23.08 20.46
CA TYR A 127 -5.81 21.96 21.32
C TYR A 127 -4.77 22.39 22.36
N ALA A 128 -4.73 21.65 23.47
CA ALA A 128 -3.89 21.96 24.64
C ALA A 128 -2.38 21.88 24.35
N ASP A 129 -1.98 21.21 23.28
CA ASP A 129 -0.59 21.09 22.81
C ASP A 129 -0.17 22.21 21.85
N GLY A 130 -1.06 23.18 21.58
CA GLY A 130 -0.79 24.29 20.68
C GLY A 130 -0.96 23.97 19.19
N GLN A 131 -1.42 22.78 18.86
CA GLN A 131 -1.68 22.37 17.47
C GLN A 131 -3.00 22.96 16.96
N SER A 132 -3.06 23.26 15.66
CA SER A 132 -4.31 23.63 15.00
C SER A 132 -5.22 22.40 14.77
N ALA A 133 -6.50 22.62 14.59
CA ALA A 133 -7.44 21.56 14.30
C ALA A 133 -7.08 20.75 13.04
N GLY A 134 -6.63 21.44 11.99
CA GLY A 134 -6.17 20.79 10.76
C GLY A 134 -4.89 20.00 10.94
N SER A 135 -3.93 20.51 11.73
CA SER A 135 -2.72 19.80 12.08
C SER A 135 -3.04 18.49 12.80
N VAL A 136 -3.94 18.53 13.79
CA VAL A 136 -4.39 17.33 14.51
C VAL A 136 -5.06 16.33 13.57
N ILE A 137 -5.98 16.78 12.71
CA ILE A 137 -6.68 15.92 11.75
C ILE A 137 -5.65 15.26 10.79
N CYS A 138 -4.75 16.05 10.21
CA CYS A 138 -3.73 15.54 9.31
C CYS A 138 -2.81 14.54 9.99
N GLY A 139 -2.33 14.85 11.20
CA GLY A 139 -1.47 13.97 11.98
C GLY A 139 -2.16 12.67 12.37
N GLN A 140 -3.40 12.73 12.86
CA GLN A 140 -4.18 11.53 13.20
C GLN A 140 -4.43 10.63 11.99
N LEU A 141 -4.74 11.22 10.82
CA LEU A 141 -4.92 10.44 9.59
C LEU A 141 -3.62 9.80 9.12
N ALA A 142 -2.48 10.49 9.25
CA ALA A 142 -1.17 9.94 8.93
C ALA A 142 -0.85 8.73 9.82
N VAL A 143 -1.06 8.84 11.14
CA VAL A 143 -0.88 7.74 12.10
C VAL A 143 -1.81 6.57 11.78
N LEU A 144 -3.09 6.85 11.56
CA LEU A 144 -4.09 5.82 11.28
C LEU A 144 -3.72 5.00 10.04
N LEU A 145 -3.37 5.68 8.95
CA LEU A 145 -2.98 5.01 7.70
C LEU A 145 -1.67 4.25 7.84
N LYS A 146 -0.65 4.86 8.49
CA LYS A 146 0.59 4.16 8.78
C LYS A 146 0.32 2.88 9.57
N THR A 147 -0.40 2.98 10.68
CA THR A 147 -0.72 1.83 11.54
C THR A 147 -1.46 0.75 10.77
N TYR A 148 -2.44 1.13 9.95
CA TYR A 148 -3.18 0.18 9.13
C TYR A 148 -2.27 -0.52 8.11
N LEU A 149 -1.41 0.21 7.41
CA LEU A 149 -0.52 -0.36 6.39
C LEU A 149 0.57 -1.23 7.02
N ASP A 150 1.15 -0.83 8.15
CA ASP A 150 2.13 -1.62 8.89
C ASP A 150 1.52 -2.95 9.36
N GLU A 151 0.27 -2.91 9.83
CA GLU A 151 -0.46 -4.13 10.19
C GLU A 151 -0.71 -5.05 8.99
N GLN A 152 -1.03 -4.48 7.82
CA GLN A 152 -1.16 -5.28 6.59
C GLN A 152 0.16 -5.94 6.22
N VAL A 153 1.28 -5.21 6.29
CA VAL A 153 2.62 -5.76 6.02
C VAL A 153 2.95 -6.88 7.01
N ARG A 154 2.63 -6.69 8.29
CA ARG A 154 2.83 -7.72 9.33
C ARG A 154 2.04 -8.98 9.02
N LEU A 155 0.76 -8.85 8.68
CA LEU A 155 -0.10 -9.98 8.34
C LEU A 155 0.38 -10.71 7.08
N GLU A 156 0.81 -9.98 6.07
CA GLU A 156 1.39 -10.54 4.84
C GLU A 156 2.66 -11.34 5.12
N ARG A 157 3.54 -10.84 6.01
CA ARG A 157 4.74 -11.57 6.43
C ARG A 157 4.41 -12.84 7.20
N GLU A 158 3.52 -12.74 8.17
CA GLU A 158 3.08 -13.90 8.94
C GLU A 158 2.49 -14.99 8.05
N GLN A 159 1.74 -14.58 7.03
CA GLN A 159 1.17 -15.51 6.07
C GLN A 159 2.26 -16.11 5.17
N ALA A 160 3.20 -15.30 4.67
CA ALA A 160 4.32 -15.79 3.86
C ALA A 160 5.23 -16.74 4.65
N GLU A 161 5.48 -16.47 5.93
CA GLU A 161 6.23 -17.36 6.81
C GLU A 161 5.53 -18.70 7.01
N LYS A 162 4.21 -18.69 7.21
CA LYS A 162 3.41 -19.92 7.31
C LYS A 162 3.44 -20.75 6.04
N GLU A 163 3.27 -20.07 4.89
CA GLU A 163 3.33 -20.73 3.59
C GLU A 163 4.73 -21.31 3.31
N ALA A 164 5.79 -20.59 3.68
CA ALA A 164 7.17 -21.06 3.55
C ALA A 164 7.45 -22.27 4.47
N GLU A 165 6.94 -22.26 5.70
CA GLU A 165 7.07 -23.39 6.64
C GLU A 165 6.28 -24.61 6.16
N GLU A 166 5.06 -24.42 5.68
CA GLU A 166 4.24 -25.50 5.10
C GLU A 166 4.95 -26.10 3.87
N ALA A 167 5.51 -25.26 3.00
CA ALA A 167 6.27 -25.71 1.83
C ALA A 167 7.54 -26.50 2.23
N ARG A 168 8.24 -26.03 3.27
CA ARG A 168 9.41 -26.72 3.81
C ARG A 168 9.04 -28.10 4.37
N LEU A 169 7.97 -28.17 5.15
CA LEU A 169 7.48 -29.42 5.71
C LEU A 169 7.02 -30.40 4.61
N ALA A 170 6.34 -29.90 3.60
CA ALA A 170 5.94 -30.70 2.45
C ALA A 170 7.15 -31.23 1.66
N GLU A 171 8.19 -30.39 1.46
CA GLU A 171 9.45 -30.82 0.82
C GLU A 171 10.17 -31.87 1.67
N GLU A 172 10.23 -31.70 2.98
CA GLU A 172 10.85 -32.66 3.89
C GLU A 172 10.10 -33.98 3.89
N GLN A 173 8.77 -33.94 3.90
CA GLN A 173 7.93 -35.17 3.78
C GLN A 173 8.15 -35.85 2.42
N ALA A 174 8.19 -35.09 1.32
CA ALA A 174 8.44 -35.65 0.00
C ALA A 174 9.84 -36.30 -0.10
N LYS A 175 10.86 -35.66 0.50
CA LYS A 175 12.22 -36.22 0.57
C LYS A 175 12.26 -37.49 1.46
N ALA A 176 11.56 -37.48 2.58
CA ALA A 176 11.46 -38.65 3.45
C ALA A 176 10.74 -39.82 2.75
N GLU A 177 9.65 -39.53 2.04
CA GLU A 177 8.95 -40.54 1.23
C GLU A 177 9.83 -41.08 0.09
N GLN A 178 10.57 -40.21 -0.54
CA GLN A 178 11.50 -40.63 -1.60
C GLN A 178 12.66 -41.44 -1.06
N ALA A 179 13.25 -41.02 0.06
CA ALA A 179 14.30 -41.80 0.74
C ALA A 179 13.79 -43.17 1.23
N GLU A 180 12.56 -43.23 1.72
CA GLU A 180 11.93 -44.50 2.12
C GLU A 180 11.66 -45.39 0.90
N LYS A 181 11.18 -44.84 -0.21
CA LYS A 181 11.04 -45.55 -1.49
C LYS A 181 12.37 -46.06 -2.02
N GLU A 182 13.43 -45.24 -1.96
CA GLU A 182 14.76 -45.66 -2.36
C GLU A 182 15.31 -46.76 -1.45
N ARG A 183 15.07 -46.67 -0.14
CA ARG A 183 15.44 -47.71 0.81
C ARG A 183 14.67 -49.03 0.53
N LEU A 184 13.36 -48.91 0.32
CA LEU A 184 12.52 -50.05 -0.01
C LEU A 184 12.89 -50.68 -1.35
N ALA A 185 13.24 -49.84 -2.35
CA ALA A 185 13.72 -50.31 -3.64
C ALA A 185 15.10 -51.00 -3.53
N ALA A 186 15.99 -50.46 -2.65
CA ALA A 186 17.29 -51.08 -2.38
C ALA A 186 17.17 -52.41 -1.63
N GLU A 187 16.25 -52.47 -0.62
CA GLU A 187 15.93 -53.73 0.11
C GLU A 187 15.31 -54.75 -0.83
N ALA A 188 14.42 -54.32 -1.76
CA ALA A 188 13.83 -55.19 -2.75
C ALA A 188 14.86 -55.79 -3.72
N LYS A 189 15.81 -54.92 -4.19
CA LYS A 189 16.94 -55.40 -5.01
C LYS A 189 17.87 -56.37 -4.28
N ALA A 190 18.16 -56.06 -3.01
CA ALA A 190 18.98 -56.96 -2.19
C ALA A 190 18.27 -58.30 -1.90
N ALA A 191 16.97 -58.30 -1.80
CA ALA A 191 16.15 -59.53 -1.67
C ALA A 191 16.06 -60.32 -2.98
N GLU A 192 16.06 -59.61 -4.16
CA GLU A 192 16.08 -60.18 -5.49
C GLU A 192 17.44 -60.84 -5.81
N GLU A 193 18.56 -60.19 -5.44
CA GLU A 193 19.90 -60.80 -5.53
C GLU A 193 20.05 -62.06 -4.68
N LYS A 194 19.29 -62.14 -3.58
CA LYS A 194 19.22 -63.36 -2.74
C LYS A 194 18.29 -64.46 -3.26
N LYS A 195 17.38 -64.07 -4.10
CA LYS A 195 16.36 -64.99 -4.67
C LYS A 195 16.44 -64.96 -6.20
N ALA A 196 17.60 -65.27 -6.75
CA ALA A 196 17.83 -65.32 -8.21
C ALA A 196 16.93 -66.36 -8.95
N GLU A 197 16.02 -67.01 -8.25
CA GLU A 197 15.13 -68.07 -8.82
C GLU A 197 13.68 -67.66 -9.03
N GLU A 198 13.24 -66.44 -8.63
CA GLU A 198 11.81 -66.08 -8.76
C GLU A 198 11.55 -64.84 -9.60
N GLU A 199 11.71 -64.97 -10.91
CA GLU A 199 11.43 -63.95 -11.95
C GLU A 199 10.01 -63.36 -11.87
N ARG A 200 9.11 -64.04 -11.14
CA ARG A 200 7.68 -63.67 -11.00
C ARG A 200 7.45 -62.51 -10.02
N GLN A 201 8.26 -62.37 -9.00
CA GLN A 201 8.09 -61.33 -7.99
C GLN A 201 8.67 -59.97 -8.47
N ALA A 202 9.73 -59.96 -9.26
CA ALA A 202 10.32 -58.77 -9.86
C ALA A 202 9.31 -57.98 -10.75
N LYS A 203 8.38 -58.69 -11.41
CA LYS A 203 7.37 -58.07 -12.27
C LYS A 203 6.27 -57.38 -11.48
N LEU A 204 5.89 -57.93 -10.35
CA LEU A 204 4.91 -57.34 -9.44
C LEU A 204 5.47 -56.12 -8.69
N GLN A 205 6.74 -56.17 -8.33
CA GLN A 205 7.41 -55.06 -7.64
C GLN A 205 7.60 -53.84 -8.54
N ARG A 206 7.93 -54.01 -9.83
CA ARG A 206 7.98 -52.90 -10.82
C ARG A 206 6.62 -52.24 -11.00
N GLN A 207 5.51 -52.97 -10.94
CA GLN A 207 4.16 -52.39 -11.04
C GLN A 207 3.80 -51.53 -9.81
N ALA A 208 4.22 -51.98 -8.60
CA ALA A 208 4.00 -51.22 -7.38
C ALA A 208 4.84 -49.91 -7.32
N GLU A 209 6.10 -49.92 -7.87
CA GLU A 209 6.93 -48.76 -7.95
C GLU A 209 6.37 -47.71 -8.93
N GLU A 210 5.82 -48.14 -10.08
CA GLU A 210 5.22 -47.26 -11.07
C GLU A 210 3.91 -46.59 -10.55
N GLN A 211 3.08 -47.35 -9.83
CA GLN A 211 1.88 -46.81 -9.19
C GLN A 211 2.20 -45.82 -8.07
N ALA A 212 3.20 -46.12 -7.25
CA ALA A 212 3.64 -45.20 -6.18
C ALA A 212 4.27 -43.91 -6.71
N ALA A 213 4.98 -43.97 -7.85
CA ALA A 213 5.52 -42.79 -8.52
C ALA A 213 4.41 -41.94 -9.17
N GLN A 214 3.39 -42.55 -9.75
CA GLN A 214 2.23 -41.86 -10.28
C GLN A 214 1.39 -41.18 -9.18
N GLU A 215 1.19 -41.85 -8.04
CA GLU A 215 0.51 -41.23 -6.89
C GLU A 215 1.30 -40.10 -6.27
N ALA A 216 2.65 -40.19 -6.22
CA ALA A 216 3.50 -39.11 -5.72
C ALA A 216 3.50 -37.90 -6.67
N ALA A 217 3.46 -38.12 -7.98
CA ALA A 217 3.34 -37.09 -8.98
C ALA A 217 1.96 -36.36 -8.94
N GLN A 218 0.88 -37.12 -8.72
CA GLN A 218 -0.46 -36.56 -8.51
C GLN A 218 -0.55 -35.69 -7.25
N LYS A 219 -0.01 -36.17 -6.13
CA LYS A 219 0.01 -35.39 -4.86
C LYS A 219 0.84 -34.12 -4.98
N ALA A 220 2.01 -34.18 -5.62
CA ALA A 220 2.86 -33.02 -5.87
C ALA A 220 2.17 -31.98 -6.79
N ALA A 221 1.44 -32.42 -7.81
CA ALA A 221 0.66 -31.56 -8.68
C ALA A 221 -0.52 -30.89 -7.94
N GLU A 222 -1.17 -31.63 -7.03
CA GLU A 222 -2.27 -31.11 -6.21
C GLU A 222 -1.81 -30.08 -5.17
N GLU A 223 -0.65 -30.28 -4.54
CA GLU A 223 -0.05 -29.31 -3.63
C GLU A 223 0.37 -28.03 -4.35
N ALA A 224 1.02 -28.14 -5.50
CA ALA A 224 1.38 -26.98 -6.31
C ALA A 224 0.13 -26.17 -6.77
N ALA A 225 -0.95 -26.86 -7.12
CA ALA A 225 -2.21 -26.22 -7.48
C ALA A 225 -2.85 -25.48 -6.28
N ARG A 226 -2.80 -26.05 -5.07
CA ARG A 226 -3.28 -25.41 -3.83
C ARG A 226 -2.45 -24.17 -3.48
N GLU A 227 -1.14 -24.24 -3.65
CA GLU A 227 -0.24 -23.11 -3.40
C GLU A 227 -0.49 -21.95 -4.38
N ALA A 228 -0.65 -22.26 -5.66
CA ALA A 228 -1.02 -21.27 -6.67
C ALA A 228 -2.40 -20.61 -6.39
N ALA A 229 -3.37 -21.40 -5.91
CA ALA A 229 -4.68 -20.88 -5.53
C ALA A 229 -4.61 -19.93 -4.31
N ARG A 230 -3.77 -20.26 -3.31
CA ARG A 230 -3.54 -19.40 -2.12
C ARG A 230 -2.85 -18.08 -2.52
N GLN A 231 -1.84 -18.11 -3.40
CA GLN A 231 -1.18 -16.91 -3.90
C GLN A 231 -2.13 -16.01 -4.70
N ALA A 232 -3.01 -16.61 -5.50
CA ALA A 232 -4.03 -15.87 -6.23
C ALA A 232 -5.07 -15.23 -5.29
N ALA A 233 -5.51 -15.92 -4.25
CA ALA A 233 -6.41 -15.39 -3.23
C ALA A 233 -5.76 -14.22 -2.46
N HIS A 234 -4.48 -14.37 -2.10
CA HIS A 234 -3.70 -13.32 -1.45
C HIS A 234 -3.60 -12.04 -2.30
N ARG A 235 -3.23 -12.16 -3.59
CA ARG A 235 -3.19 -11.02 -4.52
C ARG A 235 -4.55 -10.30 -4.61
N ARG A 236 -5.66 -11.04 -4.66
CA ARG A 236 -7.01 -10.44 -4.68
C ARG A 236 -7.34 -9.70 -3.38
N LEU A 237 -6.90 -10.22 -2.23
CA LEU A 237 -7.08 -9.57 -0.94
C LEU A 237 -6.29 -8.25 -0.87
N VAL A 238 -5.03 -8.26 -1.28
CA VAL A 238 -4.18 -7.06 -1.33
C VAL A 238 -4.81 -5.97 -2.21
N ILE A 239 -5.26 -6.33 -3.41
CA ILE A 239 -5.94 -5.38 -4.31
C ILE A 239 -7.21 -4.80 -3.66
N ARG A 240 -8.04 -5.63 -3.00
CA ARG A 240 -9.25 -5.15 -2.32
C ARG A 240 -8.93 -4.17 -1.19
N LEU A 241 -7.91 -4.46 -0.39
CA LEU A 241 -7.51 -3.61 0.73
C LEU A 241 -6.91 -2.28 0.29
N THR A 242 -6.11 -2.27 -0.80
CA THR A 242 -5.63 -1.02 -1.40
C THR A 242 -6.76 -0.18 -1.99
N CYS A 243 -7.74 -0.82 -2.63
CA CYS A 243 -8.93 -0.11 -3.13
C CYS A 243 -9.80 0.47 -1.99
N VAL A 244 -9.97 -0.26 -0.89
CA VAL A 244 -10.72 0.23 0.29
C VAL A 244 -9.99 1.42 0.92
N GLY A 245 -8.67 1.38 1.04
CA GLY A 245 -7.88 2.51 1.54
C GLY A 245 -8.04 3.76 0.66
N ALA A 246 -7.96 3.60 -0.66
CA ALA A 246 -8.18 4.68 -1.62
C ALA A 246 -9.62 5.23 -1.57
N PHE A 247 -10.62 4.33 -1.42
CA PHE A 247 -12.02 4.70 -1.31
C PHE A 247 -12.32 5.45 0.00
N SER A 248 -11.71 5.03 1.12
CA SER A 248 -11.85 5.72 2.41
C SER A 248 -11.29 7.14 2.35
N ALA A 249 -10.14 7.34 1.71
CA ALA A 249 -9.56 8.66 1.48
C ALA A 249 -10.50 9.54 0.62
N LEU A 250 -11.11 8.96 -0.42
CA LEU A 250 -12.08 9.63 -1.28
C LEU A 250 -13.36 10.03 -0.53
N VAL A 251 -13.89 9.14 0.32
CA VAL A 251 -15.09 9.39 1.13
C VAL A 251 -14.83 10.53 2.12
N ILE A 252 -13.67 10.54 2.77
CA ILE A 252 -13.26 11.61 3.67
C ILE A 252 -13.18 12.95 2.90
N ALA A 253 -12.57 12.96 1.72
CA ALA A 253 -12.49 14.13 0.86
C ALA A 253 -13.88 14.65 0.43
N LEU A 254 -14.79 13.73 0.06
CA LEU A 254 -16.17 14.05 -0.29
C LEU A 254 -16.96 14.61 0.90
N ALA A 255 -16.78 14.03 2.09
CA ALA A 255 -17.41 14.54 3.33
C ALA A 255 -16.95 15.96 3.64
N VAL A 256 -15.66 16.24 3.50
CA VAL A 256 -15.08 17.59 3.67
C VAL A 256 -15.68 18.58 2.66
N VAL A 257 -15.83 18.19 1.40
CA VAL A 257 -16.47 19.01 0.36
C VAL A 257 -17.95 19.26 0.66
N LEU A 258 -18.65 18.26 1.16
CA LEU A 258 -20.08 18.36 1.52
C LEU A 258 -20.30 19.33 2.71
N ILE A 259 -19.47 19.21 3.73
CA ILE A 259 -19.47 20.13 4.90
C ILE A 259 -19.21 21.58 4.44
N ARG A 260 -18.30 21.78 3.48
CA ARG A 260 -18.04 23.09 2.84
C ARG A 260 -19.29 23.67 2.18
N LYS A 261 -20.04 22.87 1.43
CA LYS A 261 -21.26 23.31 0.73
C LYS A 261 -22.37 23.67 1.73
N LEU A 262 -22.55 22.89 2.78
CA LEU A 262 -23.56 23.13 3.81
C LEU A 262 -23.27 24.42 4.61
N HIS A 263 -22.01 24.71 4.90
CA HIS A 263 -21.60 25.94 5.59
C HIS A 263 -21.80 27.22 4.76
N LYS A 264 -21.68 27.11 3.41
CA LYS A 264 -22.01 28.23 2.50
C LYS A 264 -23.52 28.46 2.36
N ALA A 265 -24.33 27.41 2.42
CA ALA A 265 -25.78 27.51 2.29
C ALA A 265 -26.47 28.06 3.54
N GLY A 266 -25.82 28.04 4.69
CA GLY A 266 -26.36 28.57 5.95
C GLY A 266 -26.06 30.06 6.24
N ARG A 267 -25.56 30.79 5.26
CA ARG A 267 -25.25 32.24 5.34
C ARG A 267 -25.96 33.06 4.27
N CYS A 268 -27.16 32.67 3.91
CA CYS A 268 -28.13 33.58 3.24
C CYS A 268 -29.30 33.88 4.15
#